data_19f66011d1876ab86b94351580430203
#
_entry.id   19f66011d1876ab86b94351580430203
#
_cell.length_a   1.000
_cell.length_b   1.000
_cell.length_c   1.000
_cell.angle_alpha   90.00
_cell.angle_beta   90.00
_cell.angle_gamma   90.00
#
_symmetry.space_group_name_H-M   'P 1'
#
loop_
_entity.id
_entity.type
_entity.pdbx_description
1 polymer ?
#
loop_
_entity_poly.entity_id
_entity_poly.type
_entity_poly.pdbx_seq_one_letter_code
_entity_poly.pdbx_strand_id
1 'polypeptide(L)'
;DTYVEISAYRTSDADHSIVRVGEELTRLLKAMGASVYHDTSDYEQTALSTSYERSLKMLEQFKQDGRAFDLWIDMHRDAYVKGTGETLCAEIDGHSAAKLMVLLGTGEGTSGGEAFAQKPDFEKNLVWGQRLTDELGRIAPGICKKVLVKSGRYNQHISERCLLIEVGNNRNTLEEALNSMPYLARGIAATLAHDVEAD
;
A
#
# COMPACT_ATOMS: atom_id res chain seq x y z
N ASP A 1 -8.07 -2.00 -8.72
CA ASP A 1 -8.93 -1.10 -7.94
C ASP A 1 -9.29 0.15 -8.75
N THR A 2 -10.44 0.73 -8.53
CA THR A 2 -10.95 1.93 -9.23
C THR A 2 -11.42 3.00 -8.25
N TYR A 3 -11.24 4.27 -8.63
CA TYR A 3 -11.78 5.45 -7.93
C TYR A 3 -12.93 6.13 -8.69
N VAL A 4 -13.58 5.41 -9.58
CA VAL A 4 -14.77 5.93 -10.28
C VAL A 4 -15.97 5.84 -9.33
N GLU A 5 -16.79 6.87 -9.24
CA GLU A 5 -17.98 6.99 -8.35
C GLU A 5 -19.08 5.95 -8.61
N ILE A 6 -18.80 4.88 -9.31
CA ILE A 6 -19.79 3.89 -9.69
C ILE A 6 -19.51 2.58 -8.96
N SER A 7 -20.53 1.78 -8.85
CA SER A 7 -20.60 0.44 -8.30
C SER A 7 -19.52 -0.56 -8.77
N ALA A 8 -18.62 -0.17 -9.66
CA ALA A 8 -17.50 -0.98 -10.12
C ALA A 8 -16.33 -0.90 -9.14
N TYR A 9 -15.90 -2.05 -8.63
CA TYR A 9 -14.73 -2.15 -7.74
C TYR A 9 -13.41 -2.16 -8.51
N ARG A 10 -13.44 -2.29 -9.83
CA ARG A 10 -12.27 -2.45 -10.70
C ARG A 10 -12.46 -1.75 -12.03
N THR A 11 -11.35 -1.29 -12.59
CA THR A 11 -11.29 -0.73 -13.94
C THR A 11 -9.94 -1.07 -14.57
N SER A 12 -9.94 -1.27 -15.89
CA SER A 12 -8.73 -1.33 -16.70
C SER A 12 -8.23 0.06 -17.13
N ASP A 13 -8.99 1.12 -16.81
CA ASP A 13 -8.59 2.49 -17.07
C ASP A 13 -7.56 2.93 -16.04
N ALA A 14 -6.30 3.05 -16.45
CA ALA A 14 -5.19 3.44 -15.59
C ALA A 14 -5.40 4.83 -14.98
N ASP A 15 -5.99 5.76 -15.71
CA ASP A 15 -6.19 7.14 -15.26
C ASP A 15 -7.20 7.26 -14.10
N HIS A 16 -8.03 6.24 -13.90
CA HIS A 16 -9.04 6.20 -12.84
C HIS A 16 -8.81 5.04 -11.83
N SER A 17 -7.62 4.46 -11.82
CA SER A 17 -7.28 3.32 -10.98
C SER A 17 -6.22 3.65 -9.93
N ILE A 18 -5.87 2.64 -9.12
CA ILE A 18 -4.75 2.72 -8.19
C ILE A 18 -3.40 2.98 -8.90
N VAL A 19 -3.30 2.66 -10.21
CA VAL A 19 -2.12 2.96 -11.03
C VAL A 19 -1.89 4.47 -11.07
N ARG A 20 -2.92 5.29 -11.32
CA ARG A 20 -2.81 6.76 -11.33
C ARG A 20 -2.34 7.30 -9.98
N VAL A 21 -2.80 6.70 -8.89
CA VAL A 21 -2.38 7.08 -7.53
C VAL A 21 -0.91 6.73 -7.31
N GLY A 22 -0.48 5.54 -7.75
CA GLY A 22 0.91 5.09 -7.72
C GLY A 22 1.84 5.96 -8.58
N GLU A 23 1.37 6.46 -9.71
CA GLU A 23 2.12 7.42 -10.55
C GLU A 23 2.39 8.73 -9.81
N GLU A 24 1.38 9.28 -9.13
CA GLU A 24 1.55 10.51 -8.35
C GLU A 24 2.53 10.31 -7.19
N LEU A 25 2.40 9.21 -6.44
CA LEU A 25 3.37 8.86 -5.40
C LEU A 25 4.79 8.74 -5.97
N THR A 26 4.94 8.06 -7.10
CA THR A 26 6.22 7.90 -7.81
C THR A 26 6.83 9.24 -8.19
N ARG A 27 6.02 10.15 -8.75
CA ARG A 27 6.45 11.51 -9.12
C ARG A 27 6.96 12.29 -7.91
N LEU A 28 6.24 12.21 -6.79
CA LEU A 28 6.58 12.90 -5.55
C LEU A 28 7.86 12.35 -4.91
N LEU A 29 8.00 11.03 -4.82
CA LEU A 29 9.19 10.39 -4.27
C LEU A 29 10.43 10.67 -5.12
N LYS A 30 10.32 10.62 -6.46
CA LYS A 30 11.42 11.00 -7.36
C LYS A 30 11.81 12.46 -7.21
N ALA A 31 10.86 13.37 -7.00
CA ALA A 31 11.15 14.78 -6.71
C ALA A 31 11.88 14.98 -5.36
N MET A 32 11.76 14.04 -4.43
CA MET A 32 12.51 13.99 -3.17
C MET A 32 13.87 13.28 -3.30
N GLY A 33 14.26 12.83 -4.50
CA GLY A 33 15.54 12.18 -4.77
C GLY A 33 15.53 10.65 -4.66
N ALA A 34 14.38 10.02 -4.43
CA ALA A 34 14.29 8.57 -4.38
C ALA A 34 14.37 7.94 -5.78
N SER A 35 15.03 6.77 -5.89
CA SER A 35 14.92 5.90 -7.05
C SER A 35 13.68 5.02 -6.90
N VAL A 36 12.72 5.15 -7.81
CA VAL A 36 11.43 4.45 -7.72
C VAL A 36 11.18 3.62 -8.97
N TYR A 37 10.89 2.35 -8.77
CA TYR A 37 10.29 1.48 -9.77
C TYR A 37 8.79 1.36 -9.48
N HIS A 38 7.95 1.69 -10.43
CA HIS A 38 6.49 1.55 -10.35
C HIS A 38 6.05 0.49 -11.35
N ASP A 39 5.56 -0.62 -10.85
CA ASP A 39 4.94 -1.66 -11.68
C ASP A 39 3.45 -1.34 -11.89
N THR A 40 3.06 -1.24 -13.15
CA THR A 40 1.70 -0.93 -13.58
C THR A 40 0.99 -2.13 -14.20
N SER A 41 1.55 -3.33 -14.05
CA SER A 41 0.99 -4.56 -14.61
C SER A 41 -0.35 -4.90 -13.98
N ASP A 42 -1.29 -5.34 -14.81
CA ASP A 42 -2.60 -5.83 -14.34
C ASP A 42 -2.53 -7.32 -14.01
N TYR A 43 -2.46 -7.64 -12.74
CA TYR A 43 -2.44 -9.01 -12.23
C TYR A 43 -3.82 -9.63 -12.07
N GLU A 44 -4.90 -8.90 -12.31
CA GLU A 44 -6.28 -9.37 -12.13
C GLU A 44 -6.91 -9.95 -13.41
N GLN A 45 -6.30 -9.73 -14.57
CA GLN A 45 -6.88 -10.00 -15.91
C GLN A 45 -7.41 -11.41 -16.16
N THR A 46 -6.81 -12.44 -15.58
CA THR A 46 -7.19 -13.83 -15.86
C THR A 46 -8.13 -14.40 -14.80
N ALA A 47 -7.83 -14.17 -13.53
CA ALA A 47 -8.67 -14.57 -12.40
C ALA A 47 -8.19 -13.85 -11.15
N LEU A 48 -9.11 -13.22 -10.44
CA LEU A 48 -8.80 -12.52 -9.19
C LEU A 48 -8.17 -13.46 -8.14
N SER A 49 -8.69 -14.69 -8.04
CA SER A 49 -8.23 -15.68 -7.04
C SER A 49 -6.75 -16.03 -7.15
N THR A 50 -6.11 -15.77 -8.30
CA THR A 50 -4.68 -16.05 -8.54
C THR A 50 -3.84 -14.81 -8.78
N SER A 51 -4.37 -13.60 -8.50
CA SER A 51 -3.64 -12.33 -8.69
C SER A 51 -2.37 -12.27 -7.85
N TYR A 52 -2.42 -12.70 -6.59
CA TYR A 52 -1.25 -12.75 -5.71
C TYR A 52 -0.18 -13.74 -6.18
N GLU A 53 -0.54 -14.83 -6.85
CA GLU A 53 0.44 -15.76 -7.43
C GLU A 53 1.17 -15.12 -8.63
N ARG A 54 0.45 -14.34 -9.44
CA ARG A 54 1.04 -13.64 -10.59
C ARG A 54 1.97 -12.52 -10.16
N SER A 55 1.54 -11.69 -9.22
CA SER A 55 2.40 -10.63 -8.66
C SER A 55 3.61 -11.22 -7.95
N LEU A 56 3.46 -12.35 -7.23
CA LEU A 56 4.59 -13.01 -6.59
C LEU A 56 5.67 -13.42 -7.58
N LYS A 57 5.30 -14.00 -8.72
CA LYS A 57 6.27 -14.40 -9.75
C LYS A 57 7.12 -13.22 -10.23
N MET A 58 6.51 -12.05 -10.39
CA MET A 58 7.24 -10.82 -10.75
C MET A 58 8.19 -10.39 -9.62
N LEU A 59 7.72 -10.40 -8.38
CA LEU A 59 8.54 -10.03 -7.22
C LEU A 59 9.75 -10.97 -7.05
N GLU A 60 9.54 -12.28 -7.22
CA GLU A 60 10.60 -13.30 -7.20
C GLU A 60 11.60 -13.10 -8.34
N GLN A 61 11.11 -12.75 -9.54
CA GLN A 61 11.98 -12.44 -10.68
C GLN A 61 12.88 -11.24 -10.37
N PHE A 62 12.36 -10.18 -9.76
CA PHE A 62 13.18 -9.03 -9.37
C PHE A 62 14.29 -9.41 -8.40
N LYS A 63 14.03 -10.31 -7.45
CA LYS A 63 15.06 -10.83 -6.53
C LYS A 63 16.10 -11.66 -7.28
N GLN A 64 15.68 -12.51 -8.22
CA GLN A 64 16.59 -13.31 -9.05
C GLN A 64 17.47 -12.43 -9.94
N ASP A 65 16.92 -11.32 -10.44
CA ASP A 65 17.66 -10.31 -11.22
C ASP A 65 18.61 -9.46 -10.35
N GLY A 66 18.69 -9.72 -9.05
CA GLY A 66 19.55 -8.99 -8.12
C GLY A 66 19.05 -7.58 -7.79
N ARG A 67 17.77 -7.26 -8.06
CA ARG A 67 17.21 -5.96 -7.68
C ARG A 67 17.00 -5.91 -6.17
N ALA A 68 17.54 -4.89 -5.54
CA ALA A 68 17.35 -4.57 -4.15
C ALA A 68 16.56 -3.27 -4.01
N PHE A 69 15.61 -3.26 -3.08
CA PHE A 69 14.81 -2.08 -2.76
C PHE A 69 14.82 -1.88 -1.24
N ASP A 70 14.94 -0.63 -0.82
CA ASP A 70 14.88 -0.25 0.60
C ASP A 70 13.48 -0.43 1.19
N LEU A 71 12.44 -0.35 0.35
CA LEU A 71 11.06 -0.58 0.73
C LEU A 71 10.25 -1.12 -0.45
N TRP A 72 9.42 -2.13 -0.17
CA TRP A 72 8.45 -2.69 -1.11
C TRP A 72 7.05 -2.25 -0.69
N ILE A 73 6.29 -1.69 -1.62
CA ILE A 73 4.93 -1.19 -1.34
C ILE A 73 3.96 -1.82 -2.32
N ASP A 74 2.95 -2.49 -1.78
CA ASP A 74 1.78 -2.97 -2.50
C ASP A 74 0.62 -1.99 -2.24
N MET A 75 0.22 -1.24 -3.26
CA MET A 75 -0.82 -0.21 -3.13
C MET A 75 -2.19 -0.76 -3.48
N HIS A 76 -3.10 -0.60 -2.55
CA HIS A 76 -4.49 -1.05 -2.67
C HIS A 76 -5.50 0.04 -2.31
N ARG A 77 -6.76 -0.29 -2.50
CA ARG A 77 -7.91 0.45 -2.02
C ARG A 77 -8.82 -0.49 -1.26
N ASP A 78 -9.05 -0.18 0.02
CA ASP A 78 -9.84 -1.03 0.93
C ASP A 78 -11.32 -1.14 0.50
N ALA A 79 -11.98 -2.17 0.96
CA ALA A 79 -13.42 -2.32 0.82
C ALA A 79 -14.16 -1.57 1.94
N TYR A 80 -15.10 -0.70 1.58
CA TYR A 80 -15.94 -0.05 2.57
C TYR A 80 -16.90 -1.04 3.23
N VAL A 81 -16.91 -1.06 4.55
CA VAL A 81 -17.86 -1.83 5.34
C VAL A 81 -18.97 -0.90 5.83
N LYS A 82 -20.20 -1.12 5.35
CA LYS A 82 -21.37 -0.31 5.73
C LYS A 82 -21.65 -0.42 7.24
N GLY A 83 -21.89 0.72 7.88
CA GLY A 83 -22.31 0.76 9.29
C GLY A 83 -21.18 0.83 10.31
N THR A 84 -19.92 0.92 9.89
CA THR A 84 -18.78 1.09 10.80
C THR A 84 -18.68 2.48 11.41
N GLY A 85 -19.37 3.48 10.84
CA GLY A 85 -19.27 4.88 11.28
C GLY A 85 -17.90 5.52 11.03
N GLU A 86 -17.01 4.88 10.26
CA GLU A 86 -15.70 5.40 9.93
C GLU A 86 -15.78 6.66 9.07
N THR A 87 -15.00 7.67 9.45
CA THR A 87 -14.72 8.80 8.55
C THR A 87 -13.80 8.34 7.43
N LEU A 88 -14.19 8.62 6.19
CA LEU A 88 -13.47 8.16 5.00
C LEU A 88 -12.25 9.02 4.69
N CYS A 89 -12.29 10.29 5.08
CA CYS A 89 -11.30 11.30 4.79
C CYS A 89 -10.76 11.96 6.04
N ALA A 90 -9.64 12.61 5.91
CA ALA A 90 -9.11 13.62 6.82
C ALA A 90 -9.13 14.97 6.10
N GLU A 91 -9.54 16.02 6.80
CA GLU A 91 -9.45 17.39 6.30
C GLU A 91 -8.08 17.96 6.69
N ILE A 92 -7.24 18.21 5.71
CA ILE A 92 -5.86 18.66 5.91
C ILE A 92 -5.56 19.79 4.93
N ASP A 93 -5.11 20.92 5.46
CA ASP A 93 -4.77 22.11 4.68
C ASP A 93 -5.93 22.58 3.76
N GLY A 94 -7.18 22.37 4.19
CA GLY A 94 -8.38 22.74 3.45
C GLY A 94 -8.76 21.78 2.31
N HIS A 95 -8.14 20.61 2.26
CA HIS A 95 -8.45 19.57 1.28
C HIS A 95 -8.90 18.28 1.98
N SER A 96 -9.89 17.62 1.38
CA SER A 96 -10.30 16.28 1.78
C SER A 96 -9.31 15.27 1.22
N ALA A 97 -8.66 14.50 2.09
CA ALA A 97 -7.68 13.47 1.73
C ALA A 97 -8.17 12.09 2.21
N ALA A 98 -8.12 11.09 1.34
CA ALA A 98 -8.48 9.73 1.70
C ALA A 98 -7.59 9.20 2.82
N LYS A 99 -8.17 8.48 3.79
CA LYS A 99 -7.38 7.91 4.88
C LYS A 99 -6.49 6.78 4.39
N LEU A 100 -5.26 6.79 4.87
CA LEU A 100 -4.28 5.76 4.63
C LEU A 100 -4.36 4.66 5.71
N MET A 101 -4.00 3.45 5.37
CA MET A 101 -3.88 2.35 6.33
C MET A 101 -2.79 1.38 5.89
N VAL A 102 -1.88 1.05 6.80
CA VAL A 102 -0.92 -0.04 6.59
C VAL A 102 -1.58 -1.35 7.00
N LEU A 103 -1.55 -2.35 6.10
CA LEU A 103 -2.02 -3.70 6.35
C LEU A 103 -0.83 -4.66 6.38
N LEU A 104 -0.76 -5.47 7.43
CA LEU A 104 0.29 -6.46 7.60
C LEU A 104 -0.30 -7.86 7.72
N GLY A 105 0.32 -8.79 7.03
CA GLY A 105 -0.02 -10.19 7.05
C GLY A 105 0.88 -11.00 7.97
N THR A 106 0.29 -11.85 8.83
CA THR A 106 1.08 -12.80 9.63
C THR A 106 1.45 -14.06 8.86
N GLY A 107 0.72 -14.36 7.78
CA GLY A 107 0.87 -15.62 7.05
C GLY A 107 0.37 -16.86 7.83
N GLU A 108 -0.38 -16.67 8.92
CA GLU A 108 -0.98 -17.77 9.70
C GLU A 108 -2.26 -18.33 9.07
N GLY A 109 -2.78 -17.69 8.03
CA GLY A 109 -3.92 -18.15 7.26
C GLY A 109 -3.56 -19.24 6.24
N THR A 110 -4.50 -19.50 5.36
CA THR A 110 -4.36 -20.50 4.29
C THR A 110 -4.63 -19.89 2.92
N SER A 111 -4.12 -20.54 1.88
CA SER A 111 -4.48 -20.30 0.48
C SER A 111 -4.98 -21.61 -0.11
N GLY A 112 -6.21 -21.60 -0.65
CA GLY A 112 -6.83 -22.84 -1.16
C GLY A 112 -7.01 -23.94 -0.10
N GLY A 113 -7.05 -23.59 1.21
CA GLY A 113 -7.14 -24.54 2.32
C GLY A 113 -5.78 -25.04 2.84
N GLU A 114 -4.68 -24.70 2.20
CA GLU A 114 -3.33 -25.07 2.61
C GLU A 114 -2.59 -23.93 3.29
N ALA A 115 -1.80 -24.24 4.31
CA ALA A 115 -0.95 -23.26 4.99
C ALA A 115 0.12 -22.72 4.04
N PHE A 116 0.50 -21.45 4.21
CA PHE A 116 1.59 -20.87 3.42
C PHE A 116 2.93 -21.52 3.76
N ALA A 117 3.64 -22.01 2.76
CA ALA A 117 4.97 -22.61 2.91
C ALA A 117 6.02 -21.60 3.40
N GLN A 118 5.86 -20.34 3.01
CA GLN A 118 6.69 -19.22 3.45
C GLN A 118 5.81 -18.15 4.07
N LYS A 119 6.17 -17.67 5.25
CA LYS A 119 5.49 -16.61 5.98
C LYS A 119 6.28 -15.30 5.92
N PRO A 120 5.61 -14.14 6.03
CA PRO A 120 6.30 -12.87 6.22
C PRO A 120 7.19 -12.88 7.47
N ASP A 121 8.28 -12.11 7.47
CA ASP A 121 8.90 -11.66 8.71
C ASP A 121 8.02 -10.56 9.31
N PHE A 122 6.98 -11.00 10.00
CA PHE A 122 5.93 -10.12 10.50
C PHE A 122 6.48 -9.06 11.46
N GLU A 123 7.40 -9.43 12.35
CA GLU A 123 7.95 -8.52 13.36
C GLU A 123 8.73 -7.38 12.69
N LYS A 124 9.51 -7.69 11.67
CA LYS A 124 10.25 -6.66 10.93
C LYS A 124 9.33 -5.78 10.10
N ASN A 125 8.40 -6.37 9.37
CA ASN A 125 7.38 -5.61 8.63
C ASN A 125 6.54 -4.72 9.58
N LEU A 126 6.27 -5.18 10.81
CA LEU A 126 5.53 -4.40 11.82
C LEU A 126 6.31 -3.16 12.25
N VAL A 127 7.62 -3.27 12.46
CA VAL A 127 8.47 -2.11 12.78
C VAL A 127 8.35 -1.03 11.69
N TRP A 128 8.45 -1.43 10.42
CA TRP A 128 8.33 -0.51 9.29
C TRP A 128 6.92 0.07 9.16
N GLY A 129 5.90 -0.76 9.28
CA GLY A 129 4.50 -0.34 9.20
C GLY A 129 4.11 0.62 10.32
N GLN A 130 4.60 0.38 11.55
CA GLN A 130 4.33 1.25 12.67
C GLN A 130 5.06 2.59 12.52
N ARG A 131 6.35 2.60 12.14
CA ARG A 131 7.10 3.83 11.86
C ARG A 131 6.39 4.69 10.82
N LEU A 132 5.99 4.11 9.69
CA LEU A 132 5.27 4.85 8.66
C LEU A 132 3.96 5.44 9.20
N THR A 133 3.21 4.66 9.99
CA THR A 133 1.95 5.12 10.59
C THR A 133 2.19 6.28 11.55
N ASP A 134 3.23 6.21 12.38
CA ASP A 134 3.59 7.25 13.34
C ASP A 134 4.05 8.53 12.63
N GLU A 135 4.90 8.41 11.59
CA GLU A 135 5.33 9.54 10.78
C GLU A 135 4.17 10.22 10.05
N LEU A 136 3.25 9.44 9.49
CA LEU A 136 2.03 9.97 8.87
C LEU A 136 1.16 10.72 9.90
N GLY A 137 1.02 10.17 11.10
CA GLY A 137 0.30 10.83 12.20
C GLY A 137 0.95 12.14 12.66
N ARG A 138 2.28 12.22 12.62
CA ARG A 138 3.05 13.43 12.95
C ARG A 138 2.94 14.48 11.83
N ILE A 139 3.01 14.08 10.57
CA ILE A 139 2.98 14.96 9.39
C ILE A 139 1.58 15.53 9.16
N ALA A 140 0.56 14.67 9.27
CA ALA A 140 -0.83 15.00 8.98
C ALA A 140 -1.76 14.27 9.96
N PRO A 141 -2.05 14.85 11.12
CA PRO A 141 -2.89 14.23 12.13
C PRO A 141 -4.25 13.76 11.56
N GLY A 142 -4.56 12.50 11.80
CA GLY A 142 -5.82 11.88 11.36
C GLY A 142 -5.81 11.29 9.95
N ILE A 143 -4.73 11.45 9.16
CA ILE A 143 -4.65 10.87 7.81
C ILE A 143 -4.49 9.36 7.82
N CYS A 144 -3.84 8.81 8.83
CA CYS A 144 -3.56 7.37 8.89
C CYS A 144 -4.41 6.67 9.95
N LYS A 145 -4.95 5.53 9.60
CA LYS A 145 -5.56 4.58 10.54
C LYS A 145 -4.44 3.80 11.26
N LYS A 146 -4.80 3.11 12.34
CA LYS A 146 -3.89 2.15 12.98
C LYS A 146 -3.53 1.03 12.03
N VAL A 147 -2.34 0.46 12.19
CA VAL A 147 -1.93 -0.74 11.45
C VAL A 147 -2.97 -1.84 11.61
N LEU A 148 -3.41 -2.40 10.49
CA LEU A 148 -4.34 -3.53 10.44
C LEU A 148 -3.55 -4.82 10.25
N VAL A 149 -3.75 -5.78 11.16
CA VAL A 149 -3.11 -7.09 11.08
C VAL A 149 -4.12 -8.14 10.63
N LYS A 150 -3.77 -8.93 9.64
CA LYS A 150 -4.57 -10.06 9.12
C LYS A 150 -3.75 -11.33 8.99
N SER A 151 -4.41 -12.47 8.89
CA SER A 151 -3.75 -13.79 8.78
C SER A 151 -3.23 -14.12 7.38
N GLY A 152 -3.59 -13.35 6.35
CA GLY A 152 -3.11 -13.53 4.98
C GLY A 152 -1.60 -13.30 4.85
N ARG A 153 -1.01 -13.72 3.72
CA ARG A 153 0.43 -13.54 3.43
C ARG A 153 0.73 -12.24 2.69
N TYR A 154 -0.16 -11.81 1.79
CA TYR A 154 -0.06 -10.58 0.98
C TYR A 154 1.31 -10.40 0.28
N ASN A 155 1.96 -11.49 -0.09
CA ASN A 155 3.32 -11.53 -0.63
C ASN A 155 4.40 -10.82 0.22
N GLN A 156 4.09 -10.43 1.45
CA GLN A 156 5.01 -9.69 2.32
C GLN A 156 6.22 -10.51 2.82
N HIS A 157 6.24 -11.81 2.54
CA HIS A 157 7.41 -12.67 2.76
C HIS A 157 8.58 -12.38 1.79
N ILE A 158 8.33 -11.56 0.77
CA ILE A 158 9.35 -11.21 -0.22
C ILE A 158 10.48 -10.36 0.37
N SER A 159 10.18 -9.58 1.41
CA SER A 159 11.14 -8.70 2.07
C SER A 159 10.74 -8.45 3.53
N GLU A 160 11.73 -8.13 4.35
CA GLU A 160 11.57 -7.64 5.73
C GLU A 160 11.07 -6.19 5.79
N ARG A 161 10.92 -5.55 4.62
CA ARG A 161 10.48 -4.17 4.41
C ARG A 161 9.42 -4.14 3.31
N CYS A 162 8.33 -4.91 3.52
CA CYS A 162 7.25 -5.04 2.55
C CYS A 162 5.91 -4.68 3.22
N LEU A 163 5.29 -3.62 2.73
CA LEU A 163 4.05 -3.08 3.27
C LEU A 163 2.94 -3.12 2.23
N LEU A 164 1.73 -3.46 2.64
CA LEU A 164 0.53 -3.18 1.87
C LEU A 164 -0.07 -1.88 2.42
N ILE A 165 -0.36 -0.93 1.53
CA ILE A 165 -0.93 0.36 1.88
C ILE A 165 -2.28 0.53 1.19
N GLU A 166 -3.33 0.61 1.99
CA GLU A 166 -4.66 0.97 1.54
C GLU A 166 -4.77 2.49 1.42
N VAL A 167 -5.09 2.98 0.24
CA VAL A 167 -5.33 4.41 -0.03
C VAL A 167 -6.82 4.63 -0.12
N GLY A 168 -7.43 4.97 0.99
CA GLY A 168 -8.88 5.09 1.12
C GLY A 168 -9.60 3.75 0.92
N ASN A 169 -10.86 3.85 0.52
CA ASN A 169 -11.73 2.72 0.22
C ASN A 169 -12.58 2.99 -1.03
N ASN A 170 -13.43 2.03 -1.41
CA ASN A 170 -14.27 2.10 -2.61
C ASN A 170 -15.35 3.21 -2.59
N ARG A 171 -15.37 4.09 -1.59
CA ARG A 171 -16.22 5.28 -1.53
C ARG A 171 -15.44 6.59 -1.64
N ASN A 172 -14.12 6.53 -1.63
CA ASN A 172 -13.29 7.69 -1.87
C ASN A 172 -13.21 8.01 -3.36
N THR A 173 -13.12 9.29 -3.67
CA THR A 173 -12.85 9.76 -5.03
C THR A 173 -11.37 9.63 -5.36
N LEU A 174 -11.03 9.69 -6.65
CA LEU A 174 -9.64 9.75 -7.10
C LEU A 174 -8.93 11.00 -6.57
N GLU A 175 -9.62 12.14 -6.54
CA GLU A 175 -9.07 13.39 -6.01
C GLU A 175 -8.68 13.26 -4.53
N GLU A 176 -9.55 12.68 -3.70
CA GLU A 176 -9.26 12.40 -2.30
C GLU A 176 -8.04 11.48 -2.13
N ALA A 177 -7.91 10.46 -2.97
CA ALA A 177 -6.76 9.57 -2.96
C ALA A 177 -5.47 10.29 -3.38
N LEU A 178 -5.52 11.10 -4.43
CA LEU A 178 -4.39 11.92 -4.89
C LEU A 178 -3.96 12.95 -3.84
N ASN A 179 -4.91 13.56 -3.13
CA ASN A 179 -4.65 14.49 -2.03
C ASN A 179 -3.89 13.85 -0.84
N SER A 180 -3.92 12.52 -0.72
CA SER A 180 -3.16 11.80 0.31
C SER A 180 -1.69 11.59 -0.06
N MET A 181 -1.36 11.63 -1.35
CA MET A 181 -0.02 11.24 -1.84
C MET A 181 1.12 12.13 -1.37
N PRO A 182 0.97 13.47 -1.24
CA PRO A 182 2.03 14.31 -0.67
C PRO A 182 2.40 13.92 0.77
N TYR A 183 1.44 13.52 1.56
CA TYR A 183 1.67 13.09 2.94
C TYR A 183 2.29 11.70 2.99
N LEU A 184 1.82 10.76 2.15
CA LEU A 184 2.41 9.43 2.04
C LEU A 184 3.87 9.49 1.59
N ALA A 185 4.18 10.29 0.58
CA ALA A 185 5.56 10.47 0.11
C ALA A 185 6.49 11.01 1.20
N ARG A 186 6.04 12.03 1.95
CA ARG A 186 6.79 12.58 3.10
C ARG A 186 6.94 11.55 4.23
N GLY A 187 5.90 10.79 4.53
CA GLY A 187 5.92 9.72 5.52
C GLY A 187 6.94 8.64 5.16
N ILE A 188 6.95 8.18 3.90
CA ILE A 188 7.92 7.20 3.40
C ILE A 188 9.34 7.76 3.51
N ALA A 189 9.58 8.98 3.05
CA ALA A 189 10.91 9.60 3.12
C ALA A 189 11.40 9.72 4.57
N ALA A 190 10.55 10.16 5.50
CA ALA A 190 10.88 10.24 6.91
C ALA A 190 11.16 8.84 7.52
N THR A 191 10.35 7.85 7.17
CA THR A 191 10.54 6.46 7.64
C THR A 191 11.89 5.89 7.21
N LEU A 192 12.30 6.13 5.96
CA LEU A 192 13.59 5.67 5.44
C LEU A 192 14.78 6.44 6.04
N ALA A 193 14.62 7.74 6.34
CA ALA A 193 15.68 8.55 6.94
C ALA A 193 16.09 8.05 8.35
N HIS A 194 15.17 7.48 9.11
CA HIS A 194 15.47 6.89 10.43
C HIS A 194 16.45 5.71 10.39
N ASP A 195 16.57 5.03 9.26
CA ASP A 195 17.52 3.91 9.11
C ASP A 195 18.96 4.41 8.91
N VAL A 196 19.11 5.57 8.26
CA VAL A 196 20.44 6.16 7.99
C VAL A 196 21.09 6.72 9.26
N GLU A 197 20.29 7.09 10.27
CA GLU A 197 20.77 7.61 11.55
C GLU A 197 21.09 6.50 12.59
N ALA A 198 20.69 5.25 12.29
CA ALA A 198 20.85 4.11 13.21
C ALA A 198 22.09 3.24 12.91
N ASP A 199 22.76 3.45 11.78
CA ASP A 199 24.02 2.83 11.35
C ASP A 199 25.22 3.77 11.63
#